data_5f0e45d26a34d45e34c8b38ab7ef2ced
#
_entry.id   5f0e45d26a34d45e34c8b38ab7ef2ced
#
_cell.length_a   1.000
_cell.length_b   1.000
_cell.length_c   1.000
_cell.angle_alpha   90.00
_cell.angle_beta   90.00
_cell.angle_gamma   90.00
#
_symmetry.space_group_name_H-M   'P 1'
#
loop_
_entity.id
_entity.type
_entity.pdbx_description
1 polymer ?
#
loop_
_entity_poly.entity_id
_entity_poly.type
_entity_poly.pdbx_seq_one_letter_code
_entity_poly.pdbx_strand_id
1 'polypeptide(L)'
;LRDILITGGDALMSQNKTLRNILKAVYKMAVRKRNANLHRAEGEKYAELQRVRLGSRLPVYLPMRINDELLEILREFKEKASAVGVSQFLIQTHFQTPLEVTPEAREAIRKILAAGWTITNQLVYNVAASRRGHTAKLRKVLNGLGVLCYYTFSVKGFEENYAVFTPNSRSLQEKEEEKVWGKLSAEQEKEFLNLLRNSKDRAAAVQRFCTFHQIPFVATDRNVLNLPGIGKSMTFVTIGMTKEGKRILEFDHDPTRQHSPIIHQMEKIYIKENKIGRAHV
;
A
#
# COMPACT_ATOMS: atom_id res chain seq x y z
N LEU A 1 -18.02 -8.27 -8.56
CA LEU A 1 -16.62 -8.11 -8.25
C LEU A 1 -16.00 -7.08 -9.20
N ARG A 2 -15.64 -5.91 -8.67
CA ARG A 2 -15.04 -4.80 -9.46
C ARG A 2 -13.52 -4.77 -9.35
N ASP A 3 -12.95 -5.44 -8.36
CA ASP A 3 -11.55 -5.39 -7.99
C ASP A 3 -11.03 -6.80 -7.71
N ILE A 4 -9.89 -7.14 -8.27
CA ILE A 4 -9.17 -8.40 -8.02
C ILE A 4 -7.77 -8.08 -7.52
N LEU A 5 -7.40 -8.68 -6.41
CA LEU A 5 -6.03 -8.74 -5.91
C LEU A 5 -5.50 -10.15 -6.10
N ILE A 6 -4.48 -10.29 -6.92
CA ILE A 6 -3.70 -11.51 -7.05
C ILE A 6 -2.58 -11.45 -6.03
N THR A 7 -2.61 -12.38 -5.07
CA THR A 7 -1.68 -12.48 -3.95
C THR A 7 -1.59 -13.95 -3.55
N GLY A 8 -0.97 -14.25 -2.42
CA GLY A 8 -0.77 -15.62 -1.95
C GLY A 8 0.69 -16.06 -2.15
N GLY A 9 1.53 -15.68 -1.20
CA GLY A 9 2.96 -15.56 -1.37
C GLY A 9 3.26 -14.24 -2.09
N ASP A 10 3.95 -14.29 -3.20
CA ASP A 10 4.25 -13.11 -4.03
C ASP A 10 3.79 -13.37 -5.47
N ALA A 11 2.94 -12.50 -6.01
CA ALA A 11 2.34 -12.71 -7.32
C ALA A 11 3.37 -12.79 -8.46
N LEU A 12 4.48 -12.05 -8.36
CA LEU A 12 5.52 -12.01 -9.39
C LEU A 12 6.60 -13.10 -9.22
N MET A 13 6.60 -13.85 -8.09
CA MET A 13 7.44 -15.03 -7.90
C MET A 13 7.01 -16.21 -8.77
N SER A 14 5.76 -16.24 -9.19
CA SER A 14 5.28 -17.28 -10.10
C SER A 14 6.07 -17.31 -11.39
N GLN A 15 6.24 -18.51 -11.96
CA GLN A 15 6.79 -18.64 -13.31
C GLN A 15 5.98 -17.82 -14.30
N ASN A 16 6.62 -17.25 -15.31
CA ASN A 16 5.98 -16.43 -16.33
C ASN A 16 4.78 -17.13 -17.01
N LYS A 17 4.91 -18.44 -17.28
CA LYS A 17 3.80 -19.27 -17.80
C LYS A 17 2.60 -19.29 -16.86
N THR A 18 2.82 -19.45 -15.57
CA THR A 18 1.76 -19.47 -14.55
C THR A 18 1.07 -18.09 -14.45
N LEU A 19 1.86 -17.02 -14.37
CA LEU A 19 1.34 -15.66 -14.32
C LEU A 19 0.51 -15.34 -15.58
N ARG A 20 1.00 -15.71 -16.76
CA ARG A 20 0.28 -15.53 -18.04
C ARG A 20 -1.07 -16.27 -18.02
N ASN A 21 -1.12 -17.48 -17.49
CA ASN A 21 -2.35 -18.26 -17.37
C ASN A 21 -3.35 -17.62 -16.38
N ILE A 22 -2.88 -17.14 -15.24
CA ILE A 22 -3.71 -16.42 -14.26
C ILE A 22 -4.31 -15.16 -14.89
N LEU A 23 -3.48 -14.32 -15.50
CA LEU A 23 -3.93 -13.10 -16.16
C LEU A 23 -4.90 -13.37 -17.32
N LYS A 24 -4.66 -14.45 -18.09
CA LYS A 24 -5.59 -14.92 -19.14
C LYS A 24 -6.96 -15.33 -18.55
N ALA A 25 -6.97 -16.00 -17.39
CA ALA A 25 -8.22 -16.35 -16.71
C ALA A 25 -8.98 -15.10 -16.23
N VAL A 26 -8.27 -14.11 -15.68
CA VAL A 26 -8.84 -12.82 -15.27
C VAL A 26 -9.44 -12.07 -16.47
N TYR A 27 -8.72 -12.03 -17.59
CA TYR A 27 -9.22 -11.43 -18.84
C TYR A 27 -10.49 -12.13 -19.33
N LYS A 28 -10.49 -13.47 -19.42
CA LYS A 28 -11.68 -14.23 -19.84
C LYS A 28 -12.88 -13.96 -18.94
N MET A 29 -12.66 -13.82 -17.63
CA MET A 29 -13.72 -13.46 -16.68
C MET A 29 -14.26 -12.05 -16.97
N ALA A 30 -13.40 -11.05 -17.23
CA ALA A 30 -13.83 -9.70 -17.57
C ALA A 30 -14.69 -9.69 -18.85
N VAL A 31 -14.24 -10.40 -19.90
CA VAL A 31 -15.01 -10.56 -21.16
C VAL A 31 -16.38 -11.17 -20.90
N ARG A 32 -16.44 -12.29 -20.14
CA ARG A 32 -17.72 -12.95 -19.84
C ARG A 32 -18.71 -12.03 -19.12
N LYS A 33 -18.23 -11.26 -18.15
CA LYS A 33 -19.07 -10.32 -17.41
C LYS A 33 -19.61 -9.20 -18.29
N ARG A 34 -18.75 -8.63 -19.13
CA ARG A 34 -19.14 -7.59 -20.08
C ARG A 34 -20.17 -8.11 -21.07
N ASN A 35 -19.96 -9.28 -21.67
CA ASN A 35 -20.89 -9.89 -22.62
C ASN A 35 -22.23 -10.20 -21.95
N ALA A 36 -22.23 -10.70 -20.71
CA ALA A 36 -23.45 -10.98 -19.97
C ALA A 36 -24.27 -9.71 -19.67
N ASN A 37 -23.63 -8.53 -19.66
CA ASN A 37 -24.31 -7.26 -19.42
C ASN A 37 -24.89 -6.61 -20.69
N LEU A 38 -24.54 -7.08 -21.89
CA LEU A 38 -24.99 -6.46 -23.13
C LEU A 38 -26.52 -6.43 -23.28
N HIS A 39 -27.19 -7.44 -22.71
CA HIS A 39 -28.65 -7.60 -22.82
C HIS A 39 -29.38 -7.40 -21.50
N ARG A 40 -28.73 -6.79 -20.49
CA ARG A 40 -29.31 -6.55 -19.17
C ARG A 40 -29.73 -5.09 -19.00
N ALA A 41 -30.87 -4.89 -18.34
CA ALA A 41 -31.31 -3.56 -17.93
C ALA A 41 -30.28 -2.95 -16.95
N GLU A 42 -30.21 -1.61 -16.87
CA GLU A 42 -29.17 -0.91 -16.08
C GLU A 42 -29.11 -1.33 -14.63
N GLY A 43 -30.24 -1.52 -13.98
CA GLY A 43 -30.33 -1.98 -12.56
C GLY A 43 -29.97 -3.46 -12.33
N GLU A 44 -29.89 -4.25 -13.41
CA GLU A 44 -29.65 -5.70 -13.34
C GLU A 44 -28.24 -6.11 -13.77
N LYS A 45 -27.42 -5.16 -14.19
CA LYS A 45 -26.06 -5.42 -14.66
C LYS A 45 -25.16 -5.95 -13.56
N TYR A 46 -24.37 -6.96 -13.89
CA TYR A 46 -23.31 -7.45 -13.03
C TYR A 46 -22.21 -6.38 -12.85
N ALA A 47 -21.60 -6.37 -11.68
CA ALA A 47 -20.41 -5.56 -11.47
C ALA A 47 -19.26 -6.02 -12.36
N GLU A 48 -18.86 -5.18 -13.32
CA GLU A 48 -17.72 -5.42 -14.22
C GLU A 48 -16.37 -5.18 -13.53
N LEU A 49 -15.35 -5.88 -14.01
CA LEU A 49 -14.00 -5.75 -13.48
C LEU A 49 -13.40 -4.41 -13.92
N GLN A 50 -13.01 -3.59 -12.95
CA GLN A 50 -12.42 -2.27 -13.19
C GLN A 50 -10.96 -2.20 -12.76
N ARG A 51 -10.55 -3.04 -11.78
CA ARG A 51 -9.22 -2.98 -11.18
C ARG A 51 -8.59 -4.36 -11.07
N VAL A 52 -7.32 -4.44 -11.45
CA VAL A 52 -6.48 -5.61 -11.23
C VAL A 52 -5.22 -5.18 -10.46
N ARG A 53 -4.95 -5.88 -9.38
CA ARG A 53 -3.79 -5.63 -8.51
C ARG A 53 -2.95 -6.89 -8.37
N LEU A 54 -1.65 -6.74 -8.44
CA LEU A 54 -0.66 -7.78 -8.14
C LEU A 54 0.10 -7.37 -6.88
N GLY A 55 0.00 -8.18 -5.83
CA GLY A 55 0.77 -7.98 -4.59
C GLY A 55 2.16 -8.58 -4.74
N SER A 56 3.20 -7.75 -4.66
CA SER A 56 4.58 -8.22 -4.83
C SER A 56 5.59 -7.36 -4.10
N ARG A 57 6.53 -8.01 -3.42
CA ARG A 57 7.72 -7.35 -2.85
C ARG A 57 8.97 -7.50 -3.74
N LEU A 58 8.88 -8.13 -4.91
CA LEU A 58 10.03 -8.33 -5.78
C LEU A 58 10.68 -7.02 -6.27
N PRO A 59 9.96 -5.92 -6.51
CA PRO A 59 10.62 -4.65 -6.78
C PRO A 59 11.58 -4.19 -5.67
N VAL A 60 11.39 -4.72 -4.44
CA VAL A 60 12.25 -4.43 -3.27
C VAL A 60 13.37 -5.47 -3.14
N TYR A 61 13.02 -6.76 -3.10
CA TYR A 61 13.96 -7.83 -2.73
C TYR A 61 14.72 -8.44 -3.90
N LEU A 62 14.08 -8.49 -5.06
CA LEU A 62 14.63 -9.12 -6.25
C LEU A 62 14.26 -8.30 -7.49
N PRO A 63 14.70 -7.03 -7.57
CA PRO A 63 14.32 -6.13 -8.66
C PRO A 63 14.70 -6.66 -10.05
N MET A 64 15.74 -7.52 -10.16
CA MET A 64 16.15 -8.17 -11.42
C MET A 64 15.05 -9.10 -11.99
N ARG A 65 14.09 -9.55 -11.18
CA ARG A 65 12.94 -10.32 -11.65
C ARG A 65 12.04 -9.51 -12.56
N ILE A 66 12.11 -8.18 -12.49
CA ILE A 66 11.38 -7.25 -13.37
C ILE A 66 12.14 -7.17 -14.71
N ASN A 67 12.15 -8.27 -15.42
CA ASN A 67 12.79 -8.43 -16.71
C ASN A 67 11.81 -8.19 -17.87
N ASP A 68 12.35 -8.14 -19.09
CA ASP A 68 11.58 -7.78 -20.29
C ASP A 68 10.45 -8.78 -20.58
N GLU A 69 10.65 -10.09 -20.35
CA GLU A 69 9.60 -11.11 -20.54
C GLU A 69 8.43 -10.88 -19.58
N LEU A 70 8.69 -10.55 -18.30
CA LEU A 70 7.64 -10.22 -17.35
C LEU A 70 6.90 -8.93 -17.77
N LEU A 71 7.64 -7.92 -18.19
CA LEU A 71 7.07 -6.65 -18.63
C LEU A 71 6.19 -6.82 -19.86
N GLU A 72 6.56 -7.70 -20.77
CA GLU A 72 5.73 -8.02 -21.94
C GLU A 72 4.41 -8.66 -21.54
N ILE A 73 4.42 -9.62 -20.61
CA ILE A 73 3.20 -10.21 -20.06
C ILE A 73 2.29 -9.13 -19.46
N LEU A 74 2.86 -8.18 -18.73
CA LEU A 74 2.11 -7.10 -18.10
C LEU A 74 1.50 -6.14 -19.14
N ARG A 75 2.25 -5.80 -20.20
CA ARG A 75 1.75 -4.94 -21.32
C ARG A 75 0.64 -5.62 -22.10
N GLU A 76 0.86 -6.87 -22.55
CA GLU A 76 -0.15 -7.65 -23.27
C GLU A 76 -1.46 -7.77 -22.49
N PHE A 77 -1.34 -8.08 -21.20
CA PHE A 77 -2.53 -8.18 -20.35
C PHE A 77 -3.26 -6.83 -20.24
N LYS A 78 -2.50 -5.75 -19.98
CA LYS A 78 -3.08 -4.41 -19.84
C LYS A 78 -3.82 -4.00 -21.11
N GLU A 79 -3.20 -4.17 -22.27
CA GLU A 79 -3.79 -3.84 -23.57
C GLU A 79 -5.13 -4.58 -23.77
N LYS A 80 -5.12 -5.91 -23.64
CA LYS A 80 -6.32 -6.74 -23.81
C LYS A 80 -7.40 -6.40 -22.79
N ALA A 81 -7.04 -6.24 -21.52
CA ALA A 81 -8.00 -5.99 -20.45
C ALA A 81 -8.57 -4.57 -20.51
N SER A 82 -7.79 -3.57 -20.95
CA SER A 82 -8.30 -2.20 -21.17
C SER A 82 -9.40 -2.16 -22.23
N ALA A 83 -9.26 -2.94 -23.31
CA ALA A 83 -10.28 -3.02 -24.36
C ALA A 83 -11.64 -3.55 -23.87
N VAL A 84 -11.66 -4.25 -22.75
CA VAL A 84 -12.89 -4.77 -22.12
C VAL A 84 -13.29 -4.06 -20.83
N GLY A 85 -12.78 -2.83 -20.61
CA GLY A 85 -13.25 -1.94 -19.55
C GLY A 85 -12.44 -1.97 -18.24
N VAL A 86 -11.38 -2.77 -18.15
CA VAL A 86 -10.47 -2.69 -16.99
C VAL A 86 -9.64 -1.42 -17.11
N SER A 87 -9.75 -0.54 -16.12
CA SER A 87 -9.14 0.81 -16.17
C SER A 87 -7.95 1.00 -15.23
N GLN A 88 -7.78 0.10 -14.25
CA GLN A 88 -6.77 0.25 -13.21
C GLN A 88 -5.92 -1.01 -13.08
N PHE A 89 -4.60 -0.84 -13.28
CA PHE A 89 -3.59 -1.90 -13.21
C PHE A 89 -2.52 -1.49 -12.19
N LEU A 90 -2.43 -2.22 -11.07
CA LEU A 90 -1.59 -1.83 -9.95
C LEU A 90 -0.65 -2.95 -9.52
N ILE A 91 0.59 -2.58 -9.26
CA ILE A 91 1.53 -3.37 -8.46
C ILE A 91 1.48 -2.80 -7.04
N GLN A 92 1.07 -3.61 -6.06
CA GLN A 92 1.11 -3.24 -4.65
C GLN A 92 2.38 -3.78 -4.03
N THR A 93 3.29 -2.90 -3.64
CA THR A 93 4.58 -3.25 -3.06
C THR A 93 4.73 -2.76 -1.62
N HIS A 94 5.83 -3.12 -0.97
CA HIS A 94 6.08 -2.87 0.44
C HIS A 94 7.52 -2.39 0.67
N PHE A 95 7.86 -1.18 0.23
CA PHE A 95 9.06 -0.50 0.70
C PHE A 95 8.84 -0.05 2.15
N GLN A 96 9.75 -0.40 3.03
CA GLN A 96 9.69 -0.06 4.45
C GLN A 96 10.71 1.01 4.84
N THR A 97 11.79 1.13 4.08
CA THR A 97 12.86 2.08 4.35
C THR A 97 13.38 2.71 3.05
N PRO A 98 13.84 3.98 3.10
CA PRO A 98 14.52 4.58 1.96
C PRO A 98 15.74 3.80 1.47
N LEU A 99 16.37 3.01 2.35
CA LEU A 99 17.54 2.19 2.01
C LEU A 99 17.22 1.05 1.04
N GLU A 100 15.97 0.59 1.00
CA GLU A 100 15.52 -0.42 0.04
C GLU A 100 15.37 0.14 -1.39
N VAL A 101 15.42 1.45 -1.56
CA VAL A 101 15.31 2.10 -2.87
C VAL A 101 16.69 2.15 -3.54
N THR A 102 17.23 0.97 -3.81
CA THR A 102 18.52 0.79 -4.51
C THR A 102 18.44 1.24 -5.97
N PRO A 103 19.59 1.39 -6.69
CA PRO A 103 19.60 1.67 -8.13
C PRO A 103 18.75 0.65 -8.92
N GLU A 104 18.86 -0.64 -8.61
CA GLU A 104 18.13 -1.73 -9.26
C GLU A 104 16.61 -1.64 -8.97
N ALA A 105 16.23 -1.31 -7.73
CA ALA A 105 14.83 -1.09 -7.37
C ALA A 105 14.25 0.13 -8.11
N ARG A 106 15.02 1.22 -8.27
CA ARG A 106 14.64 2.39 -9.07
C ARG A 106 14.37 2.01 -10.52
N GLU A 107 15.26 1.21 -11.10
CA GLU A 107 15.13 0.75 -12.48
C GLU A 107 13.91 -0.18 -12.64
N ALA A 108 13.67 -1.09 -11.70
CA ALA A 108 12.47 -1.92 -11.68
C ALA A 108 11.18 -1.08 -11.62
N ILE A 109 11.15 -0.06 -10.76
CA ILE A 109 10.04 0.88 -10.67
C ILE A 109 9.82 1.58 -12.01
N ARG A 110 10.88 2.12 -12.61
CA ARG A 110 10.81 2.82 -13.90
C ARG A 110 10.24 1.91 -15.00
N LYS A 111 10.70 0.67 -15.09
CA LYS A 111 10.25 -0.33 -16.06
C LYS A 111 8.76 -0.67 -15.89
N ILE A 112 8.29 -0.88 -14.65
CA ILE A 112 6.88 -1.16 -14.37
C ILE A 112 6.00 0.03 -14.77
N LEU A 113 6.41 1.26 -14.42
CA LEU A 113 5.68 2.47 -14.79
C LEU A 113 5.65 2.64 -16.31
N ALA A 114 6.76 2.38 -17.01
CA ALA A 114 6.84 2.40 -18.47
C ALA A 114 5.96 1.32 -19.14
N ALA A 115 5.71 0.20 -18.47
CA ALA A 115 4.73 -0.79 -18.91
C ALA A 115 3.28 -0.33 -18.67
N GLY A 116 3.09 0.87 -18.12
CA GLY A 116 1.79 1.50 -17.90
C GLY A 116 1.04 1.00 -16.66
N TRP A 117 1.72 0.31 -15.73
CA TRP A 117 1.16 -0.08 -14.45
C TRP A 117 1.44 0.99 -13.40
N THR A 118 0.50 1.21 -12.51
CA THR A 118 0.68 2.08 -11.36
C THR A 118 1.29 1.29 -10.22
N ILE A 119 2.20 1.88 -9.46
CA ILE A 119 2.79 1.26 -8.28
C ILE A 119 2.25 1.95 -7.03
N THR A 120 1.77 1.15 -6.08
CA THR A 120 1.33 1.64 -4.77
C THR A 120 2.17 1.00 -3.68
N ASN A 121 2.59 1.78 -2.70
CA ASN A 121 3.34 1.28 -1.56
C ASN A 121 2.44 1.13 -0.33
N GLN A 122 2.55 -0.03 0.32
CA GLN A 122 1.96 -0.30 1.62
C GLN A 122 3.11 -0.41 2.64
N LEU A 123 3.28 0.62 3.45
CA LEU A 123 4.30 0.61 4.50
C LEU A 123 3.84 -0.28 5.66
N VAL A 124 4.64 -1.27 6.01
CA VAL A 124 4.48 -2.01 7.28
C VAL A 124 5.30 -1.29 8.34
N TYR A 125 4.60 -0.52 9.18
CA TYR A 125 5.22 0.30 10.21
C TYR A 125 5.68 -0.56 11.38
N ASN A 126 6.93 -0.42 11.72
CA ASN A 126 7.57 -1.17 12.80
C ASN A 126 8.53 -0.26 13.59
N VAL A 127 9.21 -0.82 14.58
CA VAL A 127 10.17 -0.09 15.43
C VAL A 127 11.23 0.64 14.59
N ALA A 128 11.78 0.01 13.57
CA ALA A 128 12.79 0.65 12.70
C ALA A 128 12.22 1.84 11.92
N ALA A 129 10.99 1.71 11.40
CA ALA A 129 10.29 2.80 10.71
C ALA A 129 9.83 3.92 11.65
N SER A 130 9.83 3.71 12.96
CA SER A 130 9.42 4.70 13.96
C SER A 130 10.47 5.77 14.26
N ARG A 131 11.64 5.69 13.65
CA ARG A 131 12.65 6.74 13.75
C ARG A 131 12.12 8.04 13.16
N ARG A 132 12.43 9.14 13.82
CA ARG A 132 11.98 10.47 13.37
C ARG A 132 12.43 10.78 11.94
N GLY A 133 11.53 11.31 11.12
CA GLY A 133 11.80 11.66 9.72
C GLY A 133 11.87 10.48 8.77
N HIS A 134 11.82 9.24 9.26
CA HIS A 134 12.03 8.05 8.45
C HIS A 134 10.89 7.83 7.43
N THR A 135 9.65 7.87 7.88
CA THR A 135 8.49 7.68 6.99
C THR A 135 8.32 8.85 6.03
N ALA A 136 8.59 10.08 6.50
CA ALA A 136 8.60 11.27 5.66
C ALA A 136 9.61 11.16 4.52
N LYS A 137 10.86 10.76 4.83
CA LYS A 137 11.90 10.53 3.84
C LYS A 137 11.50 9.45 2.84
N LEU A 138 10.94 8.32 3.31
CA LEU A 138 10.48 7.24 2.44
C LEU A 138 9.39 7.72 1.47
N ARG A 139 8.37 8.42 1.96
CA ARG A 139 7.30 8.98 1.11
C ARG A 139 7.85 9.93 0.04
N LYS A 140 8.73 10.84 0.43
CA LYS A 140 9.37 11.77 -0.50
C LYS A 140 10.13 11.05 -1.61
N VAL A 141 10.94 10.05 -1.26
CA VAL A 141 11.71 9.27 -2.23
C VAL A 141 10.79 8.49 -3.16
N LEU A 142 9.78 7.81 -2.63
CA LEU A 142 8.85 7.01 -3.43
C LEU A 142 7.99 7.87 -4.36
N ASN A 143 7.45 8.98 -3.88
CA ASN A 143 6.70 9.91 -4.75
C ASN A 143 7.57 10.50 -5.84
N GLY A 144 8.83 10.81 -5.56
CA GLY A 144 9.79 11.27 -6.55
C GLY A 144 10.05 10.24 -7.67
N LEU A 145 9.76 8.97 -7.42
CA LEU A 145 9.83 7.89 -8.42
C LEU A 145 8.48 7.55 -9.05
N GLY A 146 7.39 8.25 -8.68
CA GLY A 146 6.05 7.97 -9.17
C GLY A 146 5.31 6.83 -8.47
N VAL A 147 5.83 6.38 -7.33
CA VAL A 147 5.17 5.39 -6.48
C VAL A 147 4.21 6.09 -5.53
N LEU A 148 2.97 5.66 -5.49
CA LEU A 148 1.94 6.22 -4.62
C LEU A 148 1.96 5.54 -3.25
N CYS A 149 2.09 6.31 -2.18
CA CYS A 149 1.91 5.80 -0.84
C CYS A 149 0.42 5.54 -0.60
N TYR A 150 0.05 4.31 -0.22
CA TYR A 150 -1.33 3.85 -0.18
C TYR A 150 -1.84 3.59 1.23
N TYR A 151 -1.14 2.74 1.98
CA TYR A 151 -1.45 2.45 3.38
C TYR A 151 -0.18 2.42 4.23
N THR A 152 -0.36 2.76 5.50
CA THR A 152 0.61 2.49 6.56
C THR A 152 -0.05 1.56 7.58
N PHE A 153 0.41 0.32 7.64
CA PHE A 153 -0.05 -0.71 8.57
C PHE A 153 0.90 -0.84 9.75
N SER A 154 0.38 -1.19 10.93
CA SER A 154 1.22 -1.81 11.95
C SER A 154 1.59 -3.22 11.53
N VAL A 155 2.72 -3.72 12.06
CA VAL A 155 3.13 -5.11 11.85
C VAL A 155 2.06 -6.06 12.42
N LYS A 156 1.82 -7.18 11.74
CA LYS A 156 0.92 -8.24 12.19
C LYS A 156 1.71 -9.37 12.85
N GLY A 157 1.00 -10.22 13.54
CA GLY A 157 1.54 -11.36 14.26
C GLY A 157 1.68 -11.04 15.75
N PHE A 158 1.01 -11.84 16.60
CA PHE A 158 0.88 -11.49 18.03
C PHE A 158 2.18 -11.72 18.80
N GLU A 159 2.65 -12.94 18.85
CA GLU A 159 3.85 -13.26 19.63
C GLU A 159 5.13 -13.08 18.82
N GLU A 160 5.14 -13.56 17.60
CA GLU A 160 6.31 -13.57 16.73
C GLU A 160 6.81 -12.16 16.34
N ASN A 161 5.92 -11.16 16.33
CA ASN A 161 6.26 -9.79 15.96
C ASN A 161 6.16 -8.78 17.10
N TYR A 162 5.94 -9.24 18.34
CA TYR A 162 5.75 -8.35 19.48
C TYR A 162 6.93 -7.41 19.71
N ALA A 163 8.14 -7.91 19.55
CA ALA A 163 9.36 -7.12 19.78
C ALA A 163 9.56 -5.98 18.76
N VAL A 164 8.97 -6.09 17.56
CA VAL A 164 9.07 -5.07 16.51
C VAL A 164 7.79 -4.27 16.34
N PHE A 165 6.76 -4.55 17.14
CA PHE A 165 5.50 -3.84 17.10
C PHE A 165 5.64 -2.41 17.60
N THR A 166 5.05 -1.48 16.86
CA THR A 166 4.77 -0.11 17.29
C THR A 166 3.51 0.41 16.60
N PRO A 167 2.67 1.20 17.30
CA PRO A 167 1.46 1.76 16.68
C PRO A 167 1.81 2.71 15.54
N ASN A 168 1.14 2.58 14.41
CA ASN A 168 1.40 3.41 13.23
C ASN A 168 0.84 4.84 13.35
N SER A 169 0.09 5.16 14.41
CA SER A 169 -0.28 6.53 14.74
C SER A 169 0.94 7.45 14.90
N ARG A 170 2.10 6.90 15.26
CA ARG A 170 3.36 7.65 15.26
C ARG A 170 3.71 8.21 13.87
N SER A 171 3.38 7.47 12.82
CA SER A 171 3.58 7.96 11.44
C SER A 171 2.74 9.21 11.14
N LEU A 172 1.52 9.30 11.69
CA LEU A 172 0.70 10.51 11.58
C LEU A 172 1.28 11.66 12.40
N GLN A 173 1.66 11.39 13.65
CA GLN A 173 2.30 12.36 14.53
C GLN A 173 3.58 12.93 13.89
N GLU A 174 4.39 12.07 13.27
CA GLU A 174 5.60 12.47 12.55
C GLU A 174 5.30 13.45 11.41
N LYS A 175 4.23 13.25 10.66
CA LYS A 175 3.79 14.21 9.62
C LYS A 175 3.50 15.60 10.21
N GLU A 176 2.89 15.64 11.37
CA GLU A 176 2.54 16.91 12.04
C GLU A 176 3.78 17.56 12.67
N GLU A 177 4.58 16.80 13.42
CA GLU A 177 5.74 17.30 14.14
C GLU A 177 6.84 17.80 13.21
N GLU A 178 7.09 17.09 12.11
CA GLU A 178 8.14 17.46 11.17
C GLU A 178 7.67 18.45 10.12
N LYS A 179 6.43 18.93 10.26
CA LYS A 179 5.81 19.85 9.31
C LYS A 179 5.96 19.37 7.86
N VAL A 180 5.89 18.05 7.69
CA VAL A 180 5.96 17.46 6.37
C VAL A 180 4.58 17.56 5.77
N TRP A 181 4.46 18.42 4.81
CA TRP A 181 3.22 18.76 4.12
C TRP A 181 2.75 17.60 3.26
N GLY A 182 1.87 16.79 3.81
CA GLY A 182 1.15 15.76 3.08
C GLY A 182 -0.34 16.03 3.02
N LYS A 183 -0.77 17.19 3.51
CA LYS A 183 -2.16 17.65 3.42
C LYS A 183 -2.31 18.49 2.15
N LEU A 184 -3.22 18.08 1.30
CA LEU A 184 -3.67 18.86 0.16
C LEU A 184 -4.87 19.69 0.58
N SER A 185 -5.02 20.92 0.04
CA SER A 185 -6.28 21.63 0.10
C SER A 185 -7.34 20.87 -0.71
N ALA A 186 -8.62 21.20 -0.54
CA ALA A 186 -9.71 20.57 -1.29
C ALA A 186 -9.54 20.75 -2.81
N GLU A 187 -9.02 21.89 -3.24
CA GLU A 187 -8.73 22.21 -4.64
C GLU A 187 -7.55 21.39 -5.15
N GLN A 188 -6.47 21.33 -4.39
CA GLN A 188 -5.29 20.52 -4.71
C GLN A 188 -5.63 19.01 -4.78
N GLU A 189 -6.50 18.54 -3.88
CA GLU A 189 -6.96 17.15 -3.92
C GLU A 189 -7.74 16.85 -5.21
N LYS A 190 -8.66 17.74 -5.61
CA LYS A 190 -9.39 17.59 -6.89
C LYS A 190 -8.45 17.59 -8.09
N GLU A 191 -7.51 18.53 -8.12
CA GLU A 191 -6.48 18.61 -9.17
C GLU A 191 -5.65 17.33 -9.21
N PHE A 192 -5.17 16.86 -8.06
CA PHE A 192 -4.37 15.64 -7.95
C PHE A 192 -5.13 14.40 -8.39
N LEU A 193 -6.40 14.25 -7.99
CA LEU A 193 -7.24 13.13 -8.44
C LEU A 193 -7.48 13.15 -9.94
N ASN A 194 -7.71 14.34 -10.52
CA ASN A 194 -7.87 14.50 -11.96
C ASN A 194 -6.59 14.15 -12.72
N LEU A 195 -5.44 14.60 -12.21
CA LEU A 195 -4.11 14.26 -12.72
C LEU A 195 -3.87 12.76 -12.73
N LEU A 196 -4.18 12.05 -11.63
CA LEU A 196 -4.02 10.60 -11.54
C LEU A 196 -4.90 9.83 -12.53
N ARG A 197 -6.09 10.36 -12.83
CA ARG A 197 -7.02 9.74 -13.78
C ARG A 197 -6.58 9.90 -15.24
N ASN A 198 -6.11 11.09 -15.58
CA ASN A 198 -5.99 11.51 -16.99
C ASN A 198 -4.55 11.54 -17.51
N SER A 199 -3.53 11.49 -16.64
CA SER A 199 -2.14 11.56 -17.10
C SER A 199 -1.64 10.25 -17.67
N LYS A 200 -1.02 10.30 -18.83
CA LYS A 200 -0.32 9.16 -19.44
C LYS A 200 0.94 8.79 -18.66
N ASP A 201 1.74 9.78 -18.30
CA ASP A 201 2.90 9.64 -17.41
C ASP A 201 2.57 10.20 -16.02
N ARG A 202 2.09 9.31 -15.16
CA ARG A 202 1.68 9.66 -13.80
C ARG A 202 2.87 10.07 -12.92
N ALA A 203 4.03 9.47 -13.11
CA ALA A 203 5.22 9.79 -12.32
C ALA A 203 5.66 11.23 -12.55
N ALA A 204 5.85 11.63 -13.81
CA ALA A 204 6.20 12.99 -14.16
C ALA A 204 5.11 14.00 -13.78
N ALA A 205 3.84 13.60 -13.89
CA ALA A 205 2.73 14.45 -13.51
C ALA A 205 2.69 14.71 -11.99
N VAL A 206 2.91 13.69 -11.15
CA VAL A 206 3.02 13.83 -9.69
C VAL A 206 4.22 14.71 -9.32
N GLN A 207 5.36 14.53 -9.97
CA GLN A 207 6.54 15.38 -9.74
C GLN A 207 6.24 16.84 -10.06
N ARG A 208 5.66 17.13 -11.23
CA ARG A 208 5.27 18.52 -11.61
C ARG A 208 4.28 19.12 -10.62
N PHE A 209 3.27 18.34 -10.20
CA PHE A 209 2.29 18.77 -9.20
C PHE A 209 2.98 19.14 -7.87
N CYS A 210 3.84 18.28 -7.35
CA CYS A 210 4.58 18.54 -6.12
C CYS A 210 5.49 19.77 -6.24
N THR A 211 6.17 19.94 -7.37
CA THR A 211 7.02 21.11 -7.62
C THR A 211 6.20 22.40 -7.71
N PHE A 212 5.12 22.39 -8.47
CA PHE A 212 4.25 23.56 -8.65
C PHE A 212 3.62 24.04 -7.34
N HIS A 213 3.10 23.12 -6.54
CA HIS A 213 2.47 23.44 -5.27
C HIS A 213 3.48 23.50 -4.10
N GLN A 214 4.78 23.40 -4.36
CA GLN A 214 5.83 23.37 -3.34
C GLN A 214 5.61 22.30 -2.26
N ILE A 215 5.06 21.17 -2.65
CA ILE A 215 4.78 20.04 -1.77
C ILE A 215 5.95 19.06 -1.84
N PRO A 216 6.63 18.77 -0.73
CA PRO A 216 7.80 17.89 -0.73
C PRO A 216 7.46 16.45 -1.07
N PHE A 217 6.25 16.02 -0.79
CA PHE A 217 5.67 14.74 -1.19
C PHE A 217 4.16 14.74 -0.94
N VAL A 218 3.45 13.78 -1.54
CA VAL A 218 2.03 13.56 -1.30
C VAL A 218 1.87 12.36 -0.37
N ALA A 219 1.33 12.59 0.82
CA ALA A 219 0.99 11.53 1.77
C ALA A 219 -0.50 11.19 1.67
N THR A 220 -0.85 10.37 0.69
CA THR A 220 -2.22 9.90 0.47
C THR A 220 -2.52 8.61 1.23
N ASP A 221 -1.51 8.03 1.88
CA ASP A 221 -1.64 6.79 2.60
C ASP A 221 -2.51 6.92 3.85
N ARG A 222 -3.35 5.93 4.04
CA ARG A 222 -4.18 5.78 5.24
C ARG A 222 -3.41 5.01 6.30
N ASN A 223 -3.49 5.46 7.54
CA ASN A 223 -3.00 4.70 8.67
C ASN A 223 -4.03 3.62 9.03
N VAL A 224 -3.60 2.37 9.01
CA VAL A 224 -4.39 1.22 9.43
C VAL A 224 -3.68 0.58 10.60
N LEU A 225 -4.19 0.81 11.81
CA LEU A 225 -3.67 0.18 13.00
C LEU A 225 -4.06 -1.29 13.01
N ASN A 226 -3.08 -2.16 12.88
CA ASN A 226 -3.26 -3.59 13.09
C ASN A 226 -2.64 -3.95 14.44
N LEU A 227 -3.43 -4.56 15.31
CA LEU A 227 -2.85 -5.23 16.46
C LEU A 227 -2.25 -6.57 16.05
N PRO A 228 -1.17 -7.00 16.70
CA PRO A 228 -0.67 -8.34 16.52
C PRO A 228 -1.78 -9.38 16.67
N GLY A 229 -1.94 -10.26 15.70
CA GLY A 229 -2.96 -11.31 15.67
C GLY A 229 -4.39 -10.88 15.30
N ILE A 230 -4.74 -9.60 15.32
CA ILE A 230 -6.12 -9.14 15.07
C ILE A 230 -6.33 -8.69 13.61
N GLY A 231 -5.35 -8.02 13.02
CA GLY A 231 -5.44 -7.59 11.63
C GLY A 231 -6.49 -6.51 11.35
N LYS A 232 -6.88 -5.74 12.36
CA LYS A 232 -7.93 -4.73 12.33
C LYS A 232 -7.40 -3.38 12.83
N SER A 233 -7.93 -2.29 12.31
CA SER A 233 -7.74 -0.97 12.91
C SER A 233 -8.46 -0.90 14.25
N MET A 234 -7.75 -0.48 15.29
CA MET A 234 -8.29 -0.32 16.62
C MET A 234 -7.81 0.99 17.23
N THR A 235 -8.60 1.54 18.12
CA THR A 235 -8.21 2.67 18.96
C THR A 235 -7.41 2.19 20.15
N PHE A 236 -6.59 3.06 20.71
CA PHE A 236 -5.87 2.79 21.93
C PHE A 236 -5.78 4.06 22.78
N VAL A 237 -5.58 3.86 24.07
CA VAL A 237 -5.26 4.93 25.02
C VAL A 237 -3.91 4.63 25.68
N THR A 238 -3.18 5.68 26.05
CA THR A 238 -1.97 5.55 26.85
C THR A 238 -2.38 5.54 28.32
N ILE A 239 -2.13 4.42 28.99
CA ILE A 239 -2.51 4.24 30.40
C ILE A 239 -1.34 4.41 31.37
N GLY A 240 -0.13 4.51 30.86
CA GLY A 240 1.06 4.66 31.68
C GLY A 240 2.35 4.69 30.87
N MET A 241 3.45 4.77 31.59
CA MET A 241 4.80 4.76 31.05
C MET A 241 5.70 3.85 31.89
N THR A 242 6.60 3.13 31.23
CA THR A 242 7.62 2.33 31.93
C THR A 242 8.74 3.24 32.44
N LYS A 243 9.58 2.72 33.33
CA LYS A 243 10.78 3.42 33.83
C LYS A 243 11.75 3.81 32.68
N GLU A 244 11.74 3.05 31.57
CA GLU A 244 12.55 3.30 30.39
C GLU A 244 11.87 4.28 29.40
N GLY A 245 10.77 4.93 29.80
CA GLY A 245 10.07 5.92 28.97
C GLY A 245 9.23 5.32 27.84
N LYS A 246 8.90 4.03 27.88
CA LYS A 246 8.03 3.38 26.90
C LYS A 246 6.58 3.49 27.35
N ARG A 247 5.69 3.92 26.46
CA ARG A 247 4.26 4.00 26.75
C ARG A 247 3.65 2.60 26.92
N ILE A 248 2.71 2.48 27.84
CA ILE A 248 1.83 1.33 27.99
C ILE A 248 0.51 1.70 27.32
N LEU A 249 0.14 0.94 26.31
CA LEU A 249 -1.03 1.16 25.49
C LEU A 249 -2.10 0.13 25.81
N GLU A 250 -3.32 0.58 26.04
CA GLU A 250 -4.50 -0.25 26.19
C GLU A 250 -5.32 -0.16 24.89
N PHE A 251 -5.69 -1.30 24.33
CA PHE A 251 -6.51 -1.41 23.13
C PHE A 251 -7.85 -2.04 23.48
N ASP A 252 -8.91 -1.47 22.91
CA ASP A 252 -10.23 -2.06 22.99
C ASP A 252 -10.33 -3.28 22.06
N HIS A 253 -11.01 -4.29 22.56
CA HIS A 253 -11.32 -5.52 21.86
C HIS A 253 -12.76 -5.47 21.33
N ASP A 254 -12.96 -5.87 20.09
CA ASP A 254 -14.31 -6.01 19.50
C ASP A 254 -14.78 -7.47 19.64
N PRO A 255 -15.64 -7.78 20.61
CA PRO A 255 -16.09 -9.16 20.86
C PRO A 255 -17.00 -9.70 19.76
N THR A 256 -17.50 -8.85 18.85
CA THR A 256 -18.40 -9.27 17.77
C THR A 256 -17.67 -9.92 16.60
N ARG A 257 -16.35 -9.88 16.57
CA ARG A 257 -15.52 -10.46 15.50
C ARG A 257 -14.75 -11.67 16.01
N GLN A 258 -14.71 -12.70 15.17
CA GLN A 258 -13.84 -13.84 15.42
C GLN A 258 -12.38 -13.41 15.29
N HIS A 259 -11.63 -13.62 16.34
CA HIS A 259 -10.18 -13.44 16.42
C HIS A 259 -9.52 -14.79 16.71
N SER A 260 -8.19 -14.80 16.79
CA SER A 260 -7.50 -15.97 17.32
C SER A 260 -8.03 -16.30 18.74
N PRO A 261 -8.06 -17.57 19.15
CA PRO A 261 -8.61 -17.96 20.46
C PRO A 261 -7.99 -17.19 21.63
N ILE A 262 -6.70 -16.91 21.56
CA ILE A 262 -5.98 -16.16 22.60
C ILE A 262 -6.53 -14.73 22.72
N ILE A 263 -6.69 -14.03 21.61
CA ILE A 263 -7.16 -12.64 21.60
C ILE A 263 -8.65 -12.55 21.94
N HIS A 264 -9.43 -13.53 21.50
CA HIS A 264 -10.88 -13.57 21.79
C HIS A 264 -11.19 -13.69 23.29
N GLN A 265 -10.28 -14.25 24.05
CA GLN A 265 -10.40 -14.40 25.51
C GLN A 265 -9.91 -13.14 26.27
N MET A 266 -9.28 -12.18 25.61
CA MET A 266 -8.78 -10.96 26.25
C MET A 266 -9.87 -9.90 26.29
N GLU A 267 -10.24 -9.42 27.47
CA GLU A 267 -11.13 -8.28 27.63
C GLU A 267 -10.47 -6.99 27.14
N LYS A 268 -9.22 -6.78 27.50
CA LYS A 268 -8.38 -5.67 27.09
C LYS A 268 -7.02 -6.17 26.63
N ILE A 269 -6.42 -5.49 25.67
CA ILE A 269 -5.09 -5.83 25.17
C ILE A 269 -4.12 -4.74 25.61
N TYR A 270 -3.06 -5.12 26.30
CA TYR A 270 -2.02 -4.24 26.79
C TYR A 270 -0.72 -4.47 26.04
N ILE A 271 -0.15 -3.41 25.49
CA ILE A 271 1.11 -3.49 24.76
C ILE A 271 2.05 -2.39 25.23
N LYS A 272 3.28 -2.79 25.55
CA LYS A 272 4.39 -1.86 25.76
C LYS A 272 4.93 -1.42 24.39
N GLU A 273 4.93 -0.12 24.13
CA GLU A 273 5.41 0.43 22.87
C GLU A 273 6.92 0.21 22.69
N ASN A 274 7.33 -0.29 21.53
CA ASN A 274 8.73 -0.54 21.19
C ASN A 274 9.31 0.50 20.21
N LYS A 275 8.77 1.72 20.16
CA LYS A 275 9.26 2.71 19.19
C LYS A 275 10.72 3.11 19.47
N ILE A 276 11.44 3.36 18.38
CA ILE A 276 12.74 4.00 18.39
C ILE A 276 12.53 5.48 18.05
N GLY A 277 12.97 6.37 18.85
CA GLY A 277 12.92 7.77 18.58
C GLY A 277 12.98 8.56 19.85
N ARG A 278 13.18 9.84 19.80
CA ARG A 278 13.51 10.70 20.91
C ARG A 278 13.39 10.04 22.28
N ALA A 279 14.54 9.78 22.86
CA ALA A 279 14.65 9.96 24.27
C ALA A 279 14.13 11.36 24.57
N HIS A 280 13.23 11.45 25.46
CA HIS A 280 12.57 12.64 25.92
C HIS A 280 13.54 13.80 26.11
N VAL A 281 13.20 14.92 25.57
CA VAL A 281 13.53 16.18 26.22
C VAL A 281 12.47 16.42 27.28
#